data_0553e6d19c4c55f0102a5db30a0750a3
#
_entry.id   0553e6d19c4c55f0102a5db30a0750a3
#
_cell.length_a   1.000
_cell.length_b   1.000
_cell.length_c   1.000
_cell.angle_alpha   90.00
_cell.angle_beta   90.00
_cell.angle_gamma   90.00
#
_symmetry.space_group_name_H-M   'P 1'
#
loop_
_entity.id
_entity.type
_entity.pdbx_description
1 polymer ?
#
loop_
_entity_poly.entity_id
_entity_poly.type
_entity_poly.pdbx_seq_one_letter_code
_entity_poly.pdbx_strand_id
1 'polypeptide(L)'
;MKDLIKKIIKFFINLTKDKPINVLHYFTNGEALPNALNEDEERVLVERLMDGDDDAKSILIERNIRLVIYVAKKFENNGVDMEDIVSIGSIGLIKAINSFKGDKNIKIATYASRCIENEILMYLR
;
A
#
# COMPACT_ATOMS: atom_id res chain seq x y z
N MET A 1 -14.27 0.96 15.74
CA MET A 1 -13.55 0.34 14.61
C MET A 1 -13.97 0.91 13.28
N LYS A 2 -15.27 1.09 13.04
CA LYS A 2 -15.75 1.72 11.79
C LYS A 2 -15.23 3.16 11.63
N ASP A 3 -15.07 3.91 12.71
CA ASP A 3 -14.57 5.28 12.66
C ASP A 3 -13.08 5.34 12.30
N LEU A 4 -12.30 4.36 12.77
CA LEU A 4 -10.90 4.23 12.42
C LEU A 4 -10.72 3.92 10.94
N ILE A 5 -11.52 2.98 10.41
CA ILE A 5 -11.52 2.61 9.00
C ILE A 5 -11.86 3.83 8.13
N LYS A 6 -12.89 4.60 8.51
CA LYS A 6 -13.27 5.82 7.79
C LYS A 6 -12.15 6.85 7.79
N LYS A 7 -11.45 7.04 8.91
CA LYS A 7 -10.29 7.93 8.99
C LYS A 7 -9.15 7.47 8.08
N ILE A 8 -8.92 6.17 8.04
CA ILE A 8 -7.88 5.55 7.19
C ILE A 8 -8.21 5.75 5.72
N ILE A 9 -9.45 5.46 5.33
CA ILE A 9 -9.94 5.65 3.96
C ILE A 9 -9.84 7.13 3.55
N LYS A 10 -10.24 8.04 4.44
CA LYS A 10 -10.16 9.48 4.20
C LYS A 10 -8.72 9.95 4.05
N PHE A 11 -7.82 9.45 4.89
CA PHE A 11 -6.38 9.72 4.79
C PHE A 11 -5.83 9.21 3.45
N PHE A 12 -6.25 8.03 3.04
CA PHE A 12 -5.88 7.42 1.76
C PHE A 12 -6.35 8.27 0.58
N ILE A 13 -7.61 8.72 0.63
CA ILE A 13 -8.20 9.58 -0.40
C ILE A 13 -7.44 10.90 -0.49
N ASN A 14 -7.08 11.50 0.64
CA ASN A 14 -6.34 12.77 0.68
C ASN A 14 -4.92 12.65 0.11
N LEU A 15 -4.30 11.49 0.22
CA LEU A 15 -2.96 11.26 -0.31
C LEU A 15 -2.93 10.97 -1.81
N THR A 16 -4.01 10.45 -2.35
CA THR A 16 -4.10 10.06 -3.77
C THR A 16 -4.98 11.02 -4.59
N LYS A 17 -5.08 12.24 -4.20
CA LYS A 17 -5.89 13.40 -4.65
C LYS A 17 -6.88 13.23 -5.82
N ASP A 18 -6.62 12.39 -6.80
CA ASP A 18 -7.44 12.32 -8.01
C ASP A 18 -8.09 10.95 -8.30
N LYS A 19 -7.65 9.89 -7.65
CA LYS A 19 -8.23 8.55 -7.82
C LYS A 19 -8.10 7.78 -6.51
N PRO A 20 -9.16 7.73 -5.71
CA PRO A 20 -9.12 6.91 -4.49
C PRO A 20 -8.94 5.45 -4.88
N ILE A 21 -7.75 4.92 -4.61
CA ILE A 21 -7.51 3.50 -4.75
C ILE A 21 -8.18 2.85 -3.55
N ASN A 22 -9.29 2.20 -3.79
CA ASN A 22 -10.00 1.50 -2.75
C ASN A 22 -9.45 0.06 -2.66
N VAL A 23 -8.46 -0.13 -1.81
CA VAL A 23 -7.87 -1.46 -1.60
C VAL A 23 -8.94 -2.45 -1.12
N LEU A 24 -9.90 -1.99 -0.34
CA LEU A 24 -11.00 -2.81 0.13
C LEU A 24 -11.87 -3.32 -1.03
N HIS A 25 -12.02 -2.53 -2.07
CA HIS A 25 -12.77 -2.91 -3.26
C HIS A 25 -12.17 -4.17 -3.91
N TYR A 26 -10.86 -4.21 -4.08
CA TYR A 26 -10.18 -5.38 -4.63
C TYR A 26 -10.27 -6.59 -3.72
N PHE A 27 -10.23 -6.36 -2.41
CA PHE A 27 -10.29 -7.42 -1.42
C PHE A 27 -11.70 -8.02 -1.31
N THR A 28 -12.73 -7.17 -1.24
CA THR A 28 -14.11 -7.60 -0.98
C THR A 28 -14.86 -8.06 -2.23
N ASN A 29 -14.58 -7.48 -3.39
CA ASN A 29 -15.31 -7.77 -4.62
C ASN A 29 -14.65 -8.85 -5.48
N GLY A 30 -13.51 -9.36 -5.07
CA GLY A 30 -12.79 -10.40 -5.82
C GLY A 30 -12.31 -9.95 -7.19
N GLU A 31 -12.22 -8.66 -7.45
CA GLU A 31 -11.69 -8.15 -8.70
C GLU A 31 -10.21 -8.48 -8.82
N ALA A 32 -9.76 -8.68 -10.05
CA ALA A 32 -8.36 -8.94 -10.33
C ALA A 32 -7.50 -7.73 -9.91
N LEU A 33 -6.46 -7.98 -9.13
CA LEU A 33 -5.52 -6.93 -8.74
C LEU A 33 -4.75 -6.45 -9.97
N PRO A 34 -4.36 -5.16 -10.01
CA PRO A 34 -3.49 -4.66 -11.07
C PRO A 34 -2.21 -5.48 -11.15
N ASN A 35 -1.71 -5.69 -12.37
CA ASN A 35 -0.48 -6.44 -12.59
C ASN A 35 0.71 -5.76 -11.91
N ALA A 36 1.62 -6.58 -11.40
CA ALA A 36 2.88 -6.07 -10.85
C ALA A 36 3.70 -5.40 -11.95
N LEU A 37 4.44 -4.37 -11.57
CA LEU A 37 5.37 -3.71 -12.49
C LEU A 37 6.59 -4.59 -12.74
N ASN A 38 7.12 -4.56 -13.96
CA ASN A 38 8.42 -5.16 -14.22
C ASN A 38 9.53 -4.20 -13.73
N GLU A 39 10.79 -4.68 -13.74
CA GLU A 39 11.92 -3.91 -13.21
C GLU A 39 12.12 -2.57 -13.94
N ASP A 40 11.96 -2.55 -15.26
CA ASP A 40 12.17 -1.33 -16.04
C ASP A 40 11.07 -0.30 -15.78
N GLU A 41 9.82 -0.75 -15.73
CA GLU A 41 8.70 0.12 -15.39
C GLU A 41 8.84 0.70 -13.99
N GLU A 42 9.21 -0.13 -13.02
CA GLU A 42 9.41 0.31 -11.64
C GLU A 42 10.53 1.34 -11.56
N ARG A 43 11.64 1.12 -12.24
CA ARG A 43 12.78 2.06 -12.24
C ARG A 43 12.37 3.43 -12.76
N VAL A 44 11.66 3.47 -13.89
CA VAL A 44 11.18 4.74 -14.47
C VAL A 44 10.26 5.46 -13.50
N LEU A 45 9.32 4.72 -12.89
CA LEU A 45 8.38 5.31 -11.93
C LEU A 45 9.06 5.80 -10.65
N VAL A 46 10.07 5.07 -10.18
CA VAL A 46 10.86 5.51 -9.01
C VAL A 46 11.61 6.80 -9.31
N GLU A 47 12.21 6.91 -10.50
CA GLU A 47 12.87 8.16 -10.91
C GLU A 47 11.90 9.34 -10.92
N ARG A 48 10.71 9.13 -11.48
CA ARG A 48 9.65 10.14 -11.49
C ARG A 48 9.18 10.49 -10.07
N LEU A 49 9.06 9.47 -9.20
CA LEU A 49 8.70 9.68 -7.80
C LEU A 49 9.72 10.57 -7.09
N MET A 50 11.02 10.33 -7.33
CA MET A 50 12.08 11.15 -6.75
C MET A 50 12.02 12.60 -7.22
N ASP A 51 11.49 12.83 -8.42
CA ASP A 51 11.29 14.17 -8.98
C ASP A 51 9.99 14.83 -8.52
N GLY A 52 9.23 14.18 -7.63
CA GLY A 52 8.00 14.73 -7.07
C GLY A 52 6.75 14.51 -7.93
N ASP A 53 6.78 13.55 -8.85
CA ASP A 53 5.65 13.24 -9.73
C ASP A 53 4.55 12.48 -8.96
N ASP A 54 3.43 13.14 -8.69
CA ASP A 54 2.31 12.56 -7.96
C ASP A 54 1.62 11.42 -8.74
N ASP A 55 1.62 11.48 -10.07
CA ASP A 55 1.06 10.39 -10.88
C ASP A 55 1.90 9.12 -10.74
N ALA A 56 3.21 9.25 -10.74
CA ALA A 56 4.11 8.12 -10.51
C ALA A 56 3.86 7.50 -9.13
N LYS A 57 3.67 8.33 -8.12
CA LYS A 57 3.34 7.90 -6.77
C LYS A 57 2.06 7.08 -6.73
N SER A 58 1.00 7.56 -7.38
CA SER A 58 -0.28 6.88 -7.45
C SER A 58 -0.17 5.53 -8.14
N ILE A 59 0.58 5.46 -9.24
CA ILE A 59 0.81 4.21 -9.98
C ILE A 59 1.59 3.21 -9.12
N LEU A 60 2.63 3.67 -8.42
CA LEU A 60 3.42 2.80 -7.55
C LEU A 60 2.57 2.23 -6.40
N ILE A 61 1.70 3.03 -5.82
CA ILE A 61 0.77 2.57 -4.78
C ILE A 61 -0.18 1.51 -5.37
N GLU A 62 -0.83 1.83 -6.48
CA GLU A 62 -1.80 0.93 -7.12
C GLU A 62 -1.18 -0.40 -7.50
N ARG A 63 0.00 -0.38 -8.12
CA ARG A 63 0.66 -1.60 -8.60
C ARG A 63 1.24 -2.45 -7.47
N ASN A 64 1.37 -1.89 -6.27
CA ASN A 64 1.87 -2.60 -5.09
C ASN A 64 0.78 -2.96 -4.07
N ILE A 65 -0.50 -2.73 -4.39
CA ILE A 65 -1.62 -3.13 -3.53
C ILE A 65 -1.57 -4.62 -3.20
N ARG A 66 -1.15 -5.45 -4.15
CA ARG A 66 -1.04 -6.89 -3.94
C ARG A 66 -0.14 -7.26 -2.77
N LEU A 67 0.86 -6.44 -2.46
CA LEU A 67 1.72 -6.65 -1.30
C LEU A 67 0.94 -6.50 0.00
N VAL A 68 0.01 -5.54 0.06
CA VAL A 68 -0.85 -5.34 1.23
C VAL A 68 -1.67 -6.60 1.48
N ILE A 69 -2.30 -7.12 0.43
CA ILE A 69 -3.12 -8.33 0.53
C ILE A 69 -2.26 -9.53 0.96
N TYR A 70 -1.10 -9.68 0.35
CA TYR A 70 -0.18 -10.79 0.65
C TYR A 70 0.28 -10.75 2.12
N VAL A 71 0.71 -9.59 2.60
CA VAL A 71 1.16 -9.43 4.00
C VAL A 71 0.00 -9.58 4.97
N ALA A 72 -1.17 -9.00 4.65
CA ALA A 72 -2.35 -9.08 5.51
C ALA A 72 -2.80 -10.51 5.75
N LYS A 73 -2.68 -11.40 4.75
CA LYS A 73 -3.05 -12.81 4.89
C LYS A 73 -2.26 -13.54 5.99
N LYS A 74 -1.08 -13.08 6.31
CA LYS A 74 -0.29 -13.66 7.42
C LYS A 74 -0.97 -13.47 8.78
N PHE A 75 -1.91 -12.54 8.88
CA PHE A 75 -2.58 -12.18 10.12
C PHE A 75 -4.04 -12.64 10.18
N GLU A 76 -4.47 -13.53 9.29
CA GLU A 76 -5.85 -13.99 9.17
C GLU A 76 -6.46 -14.50 10.47
N ASN A 77 -5.66 -15.14 11.31
CA ASN A 77 -6.15 -15.88 12.48
C ASN A 77 -5.98 -15.13 13.80
N ASN A 78 -5.82 -13.82 13.76
CA ASN A 78 -5.59 -13.00 14.96
C ASN A 78 -6.87 -12.47 15.61
N GLY A 79 -8.04 -12.91 15.17
CA GLY A 79 -9.32 -12.44 15.72
C GLY A 79 -9.69 -11.01 15.33
N VAL A 80 -8.89 -10.37 14.49
CA VAL A 80 -9.15 -9.02 13.98
C VAL A 80 -9.73 -9.16 12.57
N ASP A 81 -10.66 -8.27 12.23
CA ASP A 81 -11.28 -8.24 10.91
C ASP A 81 -10.22 -7.99 9.83
N MET A 82 -10.22 -8.81 8.78
CA MET A 82 -9.27 -8.68 7.67
C MET A 82 -9.40 -7.33 6.96
N GLU A 83 -10.59 -6.75 6.91
CA GLU A 83 -10.77 -5.41 6.33
C GLU A 83 -9.96 -4.36 7.09
N ASP A 84 -9.93 -4.48 8.41
CA ASP A 84 -9.12 -3.58 9.26
C ASP A 84 -7.64 -3.77 8.98
N ILE A 85 -7.18 -5.02 8.90
CA ILE A 85 -5.78 -5.34 8.65
C ILE A 85 -5.34 -4.81 7.28
N VAL A 86 -6.16 -5.00 6.26
CA VAL A 86 -5.87 -4.50 4.91
C VAL A 86 -5.81 -2.97 4.90
N SER A 87 -6.73 -2.31 5.58
CA SER A 87 -6.75 -0.85 5.68
C SER A 87 -5.49 -0.31 6.37
N ILE A 88 -5.10 -0.92 7.48
CA ILE A 88 -3.87 -0.56 8.20
C ILE A 88 -2.63 -0.82 7.34
N GLY A 89 -2.59 -1.98 6.68
CA GLY A 89 -1.49 -2.32 5.78
C GLY A 89 -1.35 -1.33 4.63
N SER A 90 -2.45 -0.80 4.13
CA SER A 90 -2.45 0.21 3.07
C SER A 90 -1.75 1.50 3.52
N ILE A 91 -1.91 1.89 4.77
CA ILE A 91 -1.17 3.02 5.34
C ILE A 91 0.34 2.74 5.32
N GLY A 92 0.73 1.52 5.67
CA GLY A 92 2.13 1.10 5.60
C GLY A 92 2.70 1.22 4.19
N LEU A 93 1.94 0.83 3.19
CA LEU A 93 2.34 0.96 1.78
C LEU A 93 2.53 2.43 1.40
N ILE A 94 1.60 3.30 1.77
CA ILE A 94 1.70 4.74 1.48
C ILE A 94 2.93 5.34 2.15
N LYS A 95 3.15 5.02 3.41
CA LYS A 95 4.33 5.48 4.15
C LYS A 95 5.62 5.00 3.47
N ALA A 96 5.64 3.77 2.97
CA ALA A 96 6.77 3.21 2.26
C ALA A 96 7.08 4.00 0.98
N ILE A 97 6.06 4.24 0.16
CA ILE A 97 6.25 4.99 -1.09
C ILE A 97 6.70 6.43 -0.81
N ASN A 98 6.13 7.06 0.22
CA ASN A 98 6.52 8.42 0.61
C ASN A 98 7.94 8.54 1.15
N SER A 99 8.46 7.49 1.77
CA SER A 99 9.78 7.50 2.39
C SER A 99 10.85 6.77 1.58
N PHE A 100 10.50 6.16 0.46
CA PHE A 100 11.42 5.42 -0.37
C PHE A 100 12.40 6.37 -1.06
N LYS A 101 13.70 6.11 -0.91
CA LYS A 101 14.74 7.02 -1.42
C LYS A 101 15.36 6.59 -2.74
N GLY A 102 15.16 5.35 -3.16
CA GLY A 102 15.61 4.86 -4.46
C GLY A 102 17.12 4.75 -4.66
N ASP A 103 17.91 5.12 -3.66
CA ASP A 103 19.38 5.22 -3.75
C ASP A 103 20.12 3.96 -3.26
N LYS A 104 19.39 2.98 -2.76
CA LYS A 104 19.95 1.72 -2.29
C LYS A 104 19.40 0.59 -3.16
N ASN A 105 20.20 -0.43 -3.39
CA ASN A 105 19.79 -1.59 -4.19
C ASN A 105 18.66 -2.40 -3.54
N ILE A 106 17.72 -1.72 -2.91
CA ILE A 106 16.55 -2.32 -2.27
C ILE A 106 15.35 -2.12 -3.19
N LYS A 107 14.68 -3.21 -3.53
CA LYS A 107 13.46 -3.14 -4.33
C LYS A 107 12.32 -2.56 -3.49
N ILE A 108 11.44 -1.80 -4.13
CA ILE A 108 10.26 -1.23 -3.49
C ILE A 108 9.46 -2.31 -2.76
N ALA A 109 9.27 -3.48 -3.37
CA ALA A 109 8.51 -4.58 -2.77
C ALA A 109 9.09 -5.01 -1.42
N THR A 110 10.41 -5.11 -1.30
CA THR A 110 11.07 -5.51 -0.06
C THR A 110 10.86 -4.45 1.02
N TYR A 111 11.08 -3.19 0.68
CA TYR A 111 10.91 -2.08 1.61
C TYR A 111 9.45 -1.91 2.03
N ALA A 112 8.53 -1.92 1.06
CA ALA A 112 7.11 -1.74 1.31
C ALA A 112 6.54 -2.88 2.17
N SER A 113 6.95 -4.12 1.92
CA SER A 113 6.49 -5.26 2.73
C SER A 113 6.82 -5.10 4.20
N ARG A 114 8.01 -4.59 4.52
CA ARG A 114 8.41 -4.30 5.90
C ARG A 114 7.57 -3.20 6.52
N CYS A 115 7.32 -2.13 5.77
CA CYS A 115 6.49 -1.02 6.26
C CYS A 115 5.05 -1.44 6.50
N ILE A 116 4.49 -2.26 5.61
CA ILE A 116 3.14 -2.81 5.74
C ILE A 116 3.05 -3.67 6.99
N GLU A 117 3.98 -4.61 7.14
CA GLU A 117 4.01 -5.51 8.30
C GLU A 117 4.15 -4.74 9.60
N ASN A 118 5.03 -3.75 9.65
CA ASN A 118 5.22 -2.93 10.84
C ASN A 118 3.96 -2.16 11.24
N GLU A 119 3.24 -1.59 10.27
CA GLU A 119 1.97 -0.91 10.56
C GLU A 119 0.94 -1.87 11.15
N ILE A 120 0.81 -3.06 10.58
CA ILE A 120 -0.12 -4.07 11.08
C ILE A 120 0.28 -4.50 12.49
N LEU A 121 1.55 -4.78 12.74
CA LEU A 121 2.04 -5.20 14.05
C LEU A 121 1.81 -4.12 15.11
N MET A 122 2.01 -2.84 14.78
CA MET A 122 1.72 -1.75 15.71
C MET A 122 0.23 -1.67 16.05
N TYR A 123 -0.63 -1.93 15.09
CA TYR A 123 -2.07 -1.94 15.30
C TYR A 123 -2.51 -3.10 16.20
N LEU A 124 -1.87 -4.26 16.05
CA LEU A 124 -2.23 -5.48 16.82
C LEU A 124 -1.73 -5.48 18.26
N ARG A 125 -0.89 -4.54 18.63
CA ARG A 125 -0.37 -4.43 20.00
C ARG A 125 -1.39 -3.95 20.99
#